data_b3c31351a697921289dd6ac5f992c9c8
#
_entry.id   b3c31351a697921289dd6ac5f992c9c8
#
_cell.length_a   1.000
_cell.length_b   1.000
_cell.length_c   1.000
_cell.angle_alpha   90.00
_cell.angle_beta   90.00
_cell.angle_gamma   90.00
#
_symmetry.space_group_name_H-M   'P 1'
#
loop_
_entity.id
_entity.type
_entity.pdbx_description
1 polymer ?
#
loop_
_entity_poly.entity_id
_entity_poly.type
_entity_poly.pdbx_seq_one_letter_code
_entity_poly.pdbx_strand_id
1 'polypeptide(L)'
;MYNTYKKMCYEPLYGEWGTIKMLLQHVFQDQYTMGVEYFWNLYINPKQKLPFLGIVSEEKGTGKSTFLTFIQLMFKGNEAIVSGHDFKTNFNASFVSALVCTSDEHCEAGDRTKIAQTMKTLITESKTRVEPKGQDAYTMHCYGKFIFASNNVDKLTFIEGENTRYWIIQIPVLKEVVFDI
;
A
#
# COMPACT_ATOMS: atom_id res chain seq x y z
N MET A 1 2.58 21.61 -15.66
CA MET A 1 2.29 20.38 -14.86
C MET A 1 3.46 20.20 -13.91
N TYR A 2 3.24 20.22 -12.60
CA TYR A 2 4.32 20.05 -11.62
C TYR A 2 4.66 18.57 -11.51
N ASN A 3 5.94 18.22 -11.63
CA ASN A 3 6.43 16.88 -11.35
C ASN A 3 6.62 16.75 -9.84
N THR A 4 5.79 15.94 -9.18
CA THR A 4 5.83 15.68 -7.74
C THR A 4 6.72 14.49 -7.37
N TYR A 5 7.21 13.74 -8.37
CA TYR A 5 8.14 12.64 -8.15
C TYR A 5 9.45 13.16 -7.53
N LYS A 6 9.89 12.49 -6.49
CA LYS A 6 11.22 12.68 -5.89
C LYS A 6 12.10 11.50 -6.25
N LYS A 7 13.38 11.78 -6.60
CA LYS A 7 14.35 10.69 -6.79
C LYS A 7 14.37 9.81 -5.52
N MET A 8 14.45 8.50 -5.71
CA MET A 8 14.61 7.58 -4.58
C MET A 8 15.86 7.94 -3.77
N CYS A 9 15.74 7.89 -2.45
CA CYS A 9 16.82 8.27 -1.52
C CYS A 9 17.99 7.29 -1.53
N TYR A 10 17.78 6.10 -2.06
CA TYR A 10 18.77 5.02 -2.07
C TYR A 10 19.12 4.64 -3.50
N GLU A 11 20.38 4.28 -3.72
CA GLU A 11 20.84 3.66 -4.95
C GLU A 11 21.04 2.16 -4.70
N PRO A 12 20.62 1.30 -5.64
CA PRO A 12 20.80 -0.14 -5.51
C PRO A 12 22.29 -0.47 -5.40
N LEU A 13 22.65 -1.21 -4.37
CA LEU A 13 24.00 -1.72 -4.14
C LEU A 13 23.92 -3.23 -3.93
N TYR A 14 24.97 -3.92 -4.32
CA TYR A 14 25.14 -5.32 -3.94
C TYR A 14 25.35 -5.40 -2.42
N GLY A 15 24.63 -6.32 -1.77
CA GLY A 15 24.73 -6.51 -0.34
C GLY A 15 23.93 -7.72 0.12
N GLU A 16 24.17 -8.12 1.36
CA GLU A 16 23.38 -9.13 2.03
C GLU A 16 22.01 -8.57 2.38
N TRP A 17 20.97 -9.29 2.03
CA TRP A 17 19.58 -8.90 2.28
C TRP A 17 18.78 -10.01 2.97
N GLY A 18 19.48 -10.88 3.69
CA GLY A 18 18.92 -12.06 4.35
C GLY A 18 17.73 -11.74 5.23
N THR A 19 17.81 -10.72 6.07
CA THR A 19 16.71 -10.28 6.96
C THR A 19 15.48 -9.82 6.16
N ILE A 20 15.68 -9.02 5.11
CA ILE A 20 14.58 -8.57 4.24
C ILE A 20 13.95 -9.77 3.52
N LYS A 21 14.78 -10.70 3.03
CA LYS A 21 14.31 -11.92 2.38
C LYS A 21 13.45 -12.75 3.33
N MET A 22 13.88 -12.93 4.59
CA MET A 22 13.11 -13.64 5.60
C MET A 22 11.77 -12.95 5.88
N LEU A 23 11.75 -11.62 6.00
CA LEU A 23 10.51 -10.85 6.16
C LEU A 23 9.56 -11.07 4.98
N LEU A 24 10.06 -10.98 3.75
CA LEU A 24 9.24 -11.20 2.56
C LEU A 24 8.74 -12.66 2.46
N GLN A 25 9.58 -13.64 2.79
CA GLN A 25 9.18 -15.05 2.84
C GLN A 25 8.11 -15.31 3.91
N HIS A 26 8.22 -14.66 5.06
CA HIS A 26 7.21 -14.75 6.11
C HIS A 26 5.87 -14.15 5.68
N VAL A 27 5.90 -12.95 5.08
CA VAL A 27 4.68 -12.25 4.65
C VAL A 27 4.00 -12.97 3.48
N PHE A 28 4.76 -13.35 2.46
CA PHE A 28 4.22 -13.87 1.20
C PHE A 28 4.14 -15.41 1.14
N GLN A 29 4.82 -16.12 2.02
CA GLN A 29 4.78 -17.58 2.12
C GLN A 29 5.01 -18.27 0.76
N ASP A 30 4.06 -19.09 0.32
CA ASP A 30 4.05 -19.77 -0.98
C ASP A 30 3.97 -18.82 -2.17
N GLN A 31 3.50 -17.59 -1.95
CA GLN A 31 3.44 -16.52 -2.96
C GLN A 31 4.68 -15.62 -2.97
N TYR A 32 5.79 -16.02 -2.35
CA TYR A 32 7.01 -15.23 -2.21
C TYR A 32 7.52 -14.66 -3.53
N THR A 33 7.57 -15.48 -4.60
CA THR A 33 8.01 -15.04 -5.92
C THR A 33 7.13 -13.92 -6.46
N MET A 34 5.81 -14.05 -6.35
CA MET A 34 4.86 -13.03 -6.77
C MET A 34 5.03 -11.74 -5.94
N GLY A 35 5.31 -11.87 -4.63
CA GLY A 35 5.60 -10.73 -3.76
C GLY A 35 6.84 -9.96 -4.19
N VAL A 36 7.93 -10.65 -4.50
CA VAL A 36 9.16 -10.03 -5.02
C VAL A 36 8.91 -9.35 -6.37
N GLU A 37 8.19 -10.02 -7.29
CA GLU A 37 7.84 -9.46 -8.59
C GLU A 37 6.94 -8.22 -8.48
N TYR A 38 6.02 -8.19 -7.50
CA TYR A 38 5.19 -7.02 -7.23
C TYR A 38 6.05 -5.79 -6.91
N PHE A 39 7.01 -5.91 -5.97
CA PHE A 39 7.91 -4.81 -5.62
C PHE A 39 8.91 -4.48 -6.71
N TRP A 40 9.40 -5.47 -7.44
CA TRP A 40 10.24 -5.26 -8.61
C TRP A 40 9.50 -4.41 -9.66
N ASN A 41 8.27 -4.77 -10.01
CA ASN A 41 7.45 -3.98 -10.94
C ASN A 41 7.16 -2.58 -10.41
N LEU A 42 6.87 -2.44 -9.12
CA LEU A 42 6.66 -1.13 -8.51
C LEU A 42 7.89 -0.23 -8.63
N TYR A 43 9.09 -0.80 -8.54
CA TYR A 43 10.36 -0.07 -8.66
C TYR A 43 10.70 0.28 -10.10
N ILE A 44 10.66 -0.69 -11.04
CA ILE A 44 11.11 -0.47 -12.43
C ILE A 44 10.02 0.13 -13.33
N ASN A 45 8.75 -0.14 -13.04
CA ASN A 45 7.58 0.31 -13.80
C ASN A 45 6.61 1.13 -12.92
N PRO A 46 7.04 2.23 -12.31
CA PRO A 46 6.23 2.96 -11.31
C PRO A 46 4.89 3.47 -11.85
N LYS A 47 4.74 3.59 -13.17
CA LYS A 47 3.50 4.02 -13.82
C LYS A 47 2.49 2.88 -14.00
N GLN A 48 2.92 1.63 -13.93
CA GLN A 48 2.02 0.48 -14.05
C GLN A 48 1.09 0.40 -12.84
N LYS A 49 -0.18 0.19 -13.07
CA LYS A 49 -1.13 -0.13 -12.01
C LYS A 49 -0.89 -1.53 -11.51
N LEU A 50 -0.88 -1.69 -10.20
CA LEU A 50 -0.78 -2.97 -9.51
C LEU A 50 -2.01 -3.16 -8.63
N PRO A 51 -2.39 -4.39 -8.30
CA PRO A 51 -3.46 -4.66 -7.36
C PRO A 51 -3.22 -4.00 -6.01
N PHE A 52 -4.29 -3.69 -5.31
CA PHE A 52 -4.24 -3.40 -3.89
C PHE A 52 -3.68 -4.60 -3.14
N LEU A 53 -2.71 -4.39 -2.27
CA LEU A 53 -2.14 -5.42 -1.41
C LEU A 53 -2.70 -5.27 0.00
N GLY A 54 -3.48 -6.24 0.45
CA GLY A 54 -3.97 -6.32 1.82
C GLY A 54 -3.24 -7.40 2.59
N ILE A 55 -2.67 -7.05 3.74
CA ILE A 55 -2.04 -8.01 4.63
C ILE A 55 -2.87 -8.13 5.91
N VAL A 56 -3.26 -9.33 6.25
CA VAL A 56 -4.20 -9.61 7.33
C VAL A 56 -3.63 -10.61 8.31
N SER A 57 -3.85 -10.37 9.59
CA SER A 57 -3.66 -11.38 10.63
C SER A 57 -4.49 -11.00 11.84
N GLU A 58 -5.26 -11.92 12.37
CA GLU A 58 -6.04 -11.73 13.60
C GLU A 58 -5.13 -11.53 14.81
N GLU A 59 -3.98 -12.18 14.80
CA GLU A 59 -2.99 -12.11 15.87
C GLU A 59 -2.16 -10.81 15.81
N LYS A 60 -1.72 -10.38 17.01
CA LYS A 60 -0.75 -9.30 17.15
C LYS A 60 0.69 -9.84 17.02
N GLY A 61 1.65 -8.94 16.74
CA GLY A 61 3.06 -9.33 16.67
C GLY A 61 3.42 -10.24 15.49
N THR A 62 2.65 -10.22 14.42
CA THR A 62 2.87 -11.05 13.21
C THR A 62 3.74 -10.38 12.14
N GLY A 63 4.32 -9.20 12.43
CA GLY A 63 5.20 -8.50 11.50
C GLY A 63 4.50 -7.54 10.52
N LYS A 64 3.18 -7.35 10.61
CA LYS A 64 2.43 -6.43 9.72
C LYS A 64 3.02 -5.01 9.69
N SER A 65 3.14 -4.39 10.87
CA SER A 65 3.66 -3.02 10.99
C SER A 65 5.13 -2.92 10.59
N THR A 66 5.94 -3.96 10.89
CA THR A 66 7.34 -4.07 10.43
C THR A 66 7.42 -4.07 8.90
N PHE A 67 6.55 -4.85 8.25
CA PHE A 67 6.49 -4.89 6.80
C PHE A 67 6.08 -3.53 6.20
N LEU A 68 5.06 -2.86 6.77
CA LEU A 68 4.67 -1.52 6.31
C LEU A 68 5.82 -0.50 6.50
N THR A 69 6.51 -0.55 7.64
CA THR A 69 7.67 0.30 7.90
C THR A 69 8.79 0.06 6.87
N PHE A 70 9.08 -1.20 6.56
CA PHE A 70 10.05 -1.54 5.50
C PHE A 70 9.66 -0.90 4.16
N ILE A 71 8.39 -0.99 3.76
CA ILE A 71 7.91 -0.39 2.52
C ILE A 71 8.04 1.14 2.54
N GLN A 72 7.66 1.78 3.64
CA GLN A 72 7.79 3.24 3.82
C GLN A 72 9.26 3.67 3.70
N LEU A 73 10.18 2.95 4.32
CA LEU A 73 11.61 3.23 4.22
C LEU A 73 12.13 3.06 2.79
N MET A 74 11.72 1.98 2.11
CA MET A 74 12.15 1.70 0.74
C MET A 74 11.71 2.78 -0.26
N PHE A 75 10.52 3.36 -0.07
CA PHE A 75 9.95 4.39 -0.95
C PHE A 75 9.98 5.80 -0.35
N LYS A 76 10.86 6.03 0.63
CA LYS A 76 10.98 7.30 1.35
C LYS A 76 11.00 8.51 0.43
N GLY A 77 10.08 9.44 0.69
CA GLY A 77 9.86 10.66 -0.09
C GLY A 77 8.85 10.50 -1.24
N ASN A 78 8.48 9.27 -1.61
CA ASN A 78 7.42 8.95 -2.56
C ASN A 78 6.31 8.10 -1.93
N GLU A 79 6.26 8.05 -0.60
CA GLU A 79 5.25 7.36 0.19
C GLU A 79 4.27 8.34 0.84
N ALA A 80 3.09 7.83 1.18
CA ALA A 80 2.12 8.50 2.05
C ALA A 80 1.53 7.49 3.02
N ILE A 81 1.38 7.89 4.27
CA ILE A 81 0.59 7.15 5.25
C ILE A 81 -0.83 7.69 5.17
N VAL A 82 -1.79 6.80 4.94
CA VAL A 82 -3.20 7.16 4.76
C VAL A 82 -4.07 6.47 5.80
N SER A 83 -5.18 7.09 6.11
CA SER A 83 -6.19 6.57 7.02
C SER A 83 -7.53 6.43 6.31
N GLY A 84 -8.50 5.74 6.93
CA GLY A 84 -9.87 5.68 6.41
C GLY A 84 -10.50 7.06 6.21
N HIS A 85 -10.10 8.06 7.02
CA HIS A 85 -10.59 9.44 6.92
C HIS A 85 -10.20 10.09 5.58
N ASP A 86 -8.99 9.83 5.07
CA ASP A 86 -8.50 10.42 3.81
C ASP A 86 -9.36 10.01 2.61
N PHE A 87 -9.97 8.83 2.65
CA PHE A 87 -10.85 8.34 1.58
C PHE A 87 -12.32 8.80 1.74
N LYS A 88 -12.68 9.35 2.90
CA LYS A 88 -14.02 9.91 3.16
C LYS A 88 -14.15 11.34 2.67
N THR A 89 -13.06 12.08 2.64
CA THR A 89 -13.00 13.47 2.20
C THR A 89 -12.71 13.54 0.70
N ASN A 90 -13.08 14.67 0.10
CA ASN A 90 -12.68 14.95 -1.28
C ASN A 90 -11.24 15.49 -1.37
N PHE A 91 -10.65 15.85 -0.21
CA PHE A 91 -9.29 16.42 -0.14
C PHE A 91 -8.24 15.31 -0.19
N ASN A 92 -7.82 14.96 -1.38
CA ASN A 92 -6.92 13.83 -1.66
C ASN A 92 -5.49 14.27 -2.06
N ALA A 93 -5.20 15.57 -2.08
CA ALA A 93 -3.92 16.11 -2.54
C ALA A 93 -2.72 15.61 -1.71
N SER A 94 -2.94 15.20 -0.45
CA SER A 94 -1.89 14.72 0.46
C SER A 94 -1.26 13.38 0.01
N PHE A 95 -2.02 12.53 -0.69
CA PHE A 95 -1.55 11.18 -1.02
C PHE A 95 -1.61 10.82 -2.51
N VAL A 96 -2.39 11.53 -3.33
CA VAL A 96 -2.59 11.16 -4.75
C VAL A 96 -1.30 11.22 -5.57
N SER A 97 -0.33 12.05 -5.16
CA SER A 97 0.99 12.13 -5.79
C SER A 97 1.98 11.08 -5.30
N ALA A 98 1.67 10.35 -4.23
CA ALA A 98 2.54 9.31 -3.71
C ALA A 98 2.57 8.09 -4.64
N LEU A 99 3.72 7.41 -4.67
CA LEU A 99 3.90 6.15 -5.40
C LEU A 99 3.35 4.97 -4.59
N VAL A 100 3.50 5.03 -3.27
CA VAL A 100 3.01 4.01 -2.34
C VAL A 100 2.22 4.67 -1.22
N CYS A 101 1.02 4.18 -0.98
CA CYS A 101 0.15 4.59 0.12
C CYS A 101 -0.01 3.42 1.08
N THR A 102 0.39 3.61 2.33
CA THR A 102 0.31 2.57 3.37
C THR A 102 -0.70 2.95 4.44
N SER A 103 -1.36 1.95 5.03
CA SER A 103 -2.24 2.11 6.18
C SER A 103 -2.14 0.91 7.12
N ASP A 104 -2.01 1.17 8.42
CA ASP A 104 -2.07 0.17 9.50
C ASP A 104 -3.35 0.35 10.33
N GLU A 105 -4.37 0.99 9.77
CA GLU A 105 -5.59 1.31 10.45
C GLU A 105 -6.82 0.66 9.81
N HIS A 106 -7.83 0.50 10.65
CA HIS A 106 -9.13 -0.03 10.29
C HIS A 106 -10.00 1.05 9.64
N CYS A 107 -10.60 0.76 8.49
CA CYS A 107 -11.71 1.56 8.00
C CYS A 107 -12.92 1.33 8.92
N GLU A 108 -13.41 2.39 9.58
CA GLU A 108 -14.64 2.32 10.38
C GLU A 108 -15.86 1.93 9.53
N ALA A 109 -16.77 1.18 10.12
CA ALA A 109 -17.88 0.51 9.43
C ALA A 109 -18.86 1.43 8.66
N GLY A 110 -18.94 2.72 9.03
CA GLY A 110 -20.00 3.62 8.56
C GLY A 110 -19.89 4.08 7.11
N ASP A 111 -18.71 4.01 6.48
CA ASP A 111 -18.46 4.60 5.14
C ASP A 111 -17.84 3.63 4.13
N ARG A 112 -17.99 2.33 4.35
CA ARG A 112 -17.38 1.28 3.54
C ARG A 112 -17.66 1.44 2.04
N THR A 113 -18.89 1.75 1.67
CA THR A 113 -19.28 1.92 0.25
C THR A 113 -18.52 3.05 -0.43
N LYS A 114 -18.41 4.22 0.24
CA LYS A 114 -17.67 5.36 -0.32
C LYS A 114 -16.19 5.05 -0.45
N ILE A 115 -15.59 4.44 0.57
CA ILE A 115 -14.19 4.02 0.56
C ILE A 115 -13.95 3.00 -0.58
N ALA A 116 -14.82 1.99 -0.71
CA ALA A 116 -14.75 0.99 -1.76
C ALA A 116 -14.77 1.61 -3.17
N GLN A 117 -15.68 2.54 -3.41
CA GLN A 117 -15.77 3.24 -4.69
C GLN A 117 -14.53 4.09 -4.97
N THR A 118 -14.05 4.84 -3.97
CA THR A 118 -12.83 5.65 -4.10
C THR A 118 -11.62 4.77 -4.37
N MET A 119 -11.44 3.68 -3.63
CA MET A 119 -10.34 2.73 -3.82
C MET A 119 -10.41 2.07 -5.20
N LYS A 120 -11.60 1.64 -5.64
CA LYS A 120 -11.81 1.07 -6.98
C LYS A 120 -11.32 2.04 -8.06
N THR A 121 -11.70 3.32 -7.97
CA THR A 121 -11.27 4.35 -8.91
C THR A 121 -9.75 4.54 -8.85
N LEU A 122 -9.16 4.70 -7.68
CA LEU A 122 -7.73 4.92 -7.50
C LEU A 122 -6.86 3.76 -7.98
N ILE A 123 -7.34 2.52 -7.84
CA ILE A 123 -6.62 1.32 -8.30
C ILE A 123 -6.69 1.18 -9.82
N THR A 124 -7.83 1.50 -10.45
CA THR A 124 -8.06 1.23 -11.88
C THR A 124 -7.80 2.41 -12.79
N GLU A 125 -8.18 3.62 -12.37
CA GLU A 125 -8.11 4.79 -13.24
C GLU A 125 -6.69 5.36 -13.28
N SER A 126 -6.24 5.74 -14.48
CA SER A 126 -4.92 6.38 -14.67
C SER A 126 -4.91 7.84 -14.25
N LYS A 127 -6.07 8.47 -14.17
CA LYS A 127 -6.25 9.88 -13.78
C LYS A 127 -7.25 9.99 -12.66
N THR A 128 -7.03 10.95 -11.78
CA THR A 128 -7.96 11.29 -10.72
C THR A 128 -8.11 12.79 -10.59
N ARG A 129 -9.27 13.22 -10.10
CA ARG A 129 -9.51 14.60 -9.71
C ARG A 129 -8.86 14.84 -8.35
N VAL A 130 -8.10 15.90 -8.25
CA VAL A 130 -7.43 16.35 -7.03
C VAL A 130 -8.12 17.59 -6.52
N GLU A 131 -8.50 17.58 -5.27
CA GLU A 131 -9.13 18.70 -4.59
C GLU A 131 -8.23 19.17 -3.44
N PRO A 132 -7.29 20.12 -3.69
CA PRO A 132 -6.50 20.72 -2.62
C PRO A 132 -7.39 21.62 -1.75
N LYS A 133 -7.08 21.72 -0.47
CA LYS A 133 -7.82 22.61 0.44
C LYS A 133 -7.60 24.07 0.05
N GLY A 134 -8.68 24.79 -0.25
CA GLY A 134 -8.63 26.23 -0.58
C GLY A 134 -8.09 26.55 -1.98
N GLN A 135 -8.04 25.60 -2.89
CA GLN A 135 -7.61 25.79 -4.27
C GLN A 135 -8.59 25.11 -5.24
N ASP A 136 -8.56 25.54 -6.50
CA ASP A 136 -9.37 24.90 -7.53
C ASP A 136 -8.94 23.45 -7.78
N ALA A 137 -9.93 22.59 -8.01
CA ALA A 137 -9.69 21.21 -8.33
C ALA A 137 -9.07 21.04 -9.72
N TYR A 138 -8.15 20.11 -9.85
CA TYR A 138 -7.51 19.76 -11.12
C TYR A 138 -7.44 18.26 -11.32
N THR A 139 -7.09 17.81 -12.52
CA THR A 139 -6.91 16.39 -12.84
C THR A 139 -5.43 16.08 -13.02
N MET A 140 -4.97 14.99 -12.40
CA MET A 140 -3.61 14.49 -12.58
C MET A 140 -3.58 12.97 -12.75
N HIS A 141 -2.45 12.45 -13.25
CA HIS A 141 -2.20 11.01 -13.24
C HIS A 141 -1.95 10.53 -11.82
N CYS A 142 -2.63 9.44 -11.45
CA CYS A 142 -2.45 8.76 -10.18
C CYS A 142 -1.75 7.42 -10.42
N TYR A 143 -0.57 7.26 -9.86
CA TYR A 143 0.23 6.03 -9.97
C TYR A 143 0.37 5.30 -8.62
N GLY A 144 -0.34 5.76 -7.60
CA GLY A 144 -0.30 5.20 -6.25
C GLY A 144 -0.67 3.71 -6.21
N LYS A 145 0.07 2.94 -5.41
CA LYS A 145 -0.23 1.57 -5.01
C LYS A 145 -0.60 1.58 -3.54
N PHE A 146 -1.61 0.82 -3.19
CA PHE A 146 -2.17 0.82 -1.84
C PHE A 146 -1.83 -0.49 -1.15
N ILE A 147 -1.14 -0.41 -0.01
CA ILE A 147 -0.67 -1.54 0.79
C ILE A 147 -1.16 -1.35 2.21
N PHE A 148 -2.18 -2.10 2.61
CA PHE A 148 -2.84 -1.93 3.90
C PHE A 148 -2.67 -3.16 4.77
N ALA A 149 -2.52 -2.91 6.08
CA ALA A 149 -2.54 -3.95 7.10
C ALA A 149 -3.84 -3.89 7.90
N SER A 150 -4.34 -5.05 8.33
CA SER A 150 -5.50 -5.15 9.21
C SER A 150 -5.41 -6.37 10.11
N ASN A 151 -6.06 -6.26 11.28
CA ASN A 151 -6.28 -7.41 12.18
C ASN A 151 -7.57 -8.17 11.84
N ASN A 152 -8.32 -7.77 10.82
CA ASN A 152 -9.56 -8.41 10.43
C ASN A 152 -9.77 -8.28 8.92
N VAL A 153 -10.01 -9.42 8.26
CA VAL A 153 -10.29 -9.50 6.82
C VAL A 153 -11.51 -8.64 6.48
N ASP A 154 -12.57 -8.70 7.29
CA ASP A 154 -13.80 -7.95 7.06
C ASP A 154 -13.59 -6.43 7.04
N LYS A 155 -12.54 -5.93 7.66
CA LYS A 155 -12.19 -4.51 7.65
C LYS A 155 -11.49 -4.06 6.37
N LEU A 156 -10.91 -4.98 5.62
CA LEU A 156 -10.40 -4.74 4.26
C LEU A 156 -11.43 -5.09 3.19
N THR A 157 -12.58 -5.68 3.55
CA THR A 157 -13.64 -6.12 2.64
C THR A 157 -14.57 -4.98 2.21
N PHE A 158 -13.99 -3.92 1.67
CA PHE A 158 -14.70 -3.21 0.60
C PHE A 158 -14.63 -4.00 -0.73
N ILE A 159 -14.27 -5.29 -0.64
CA ILE A 159 -14.08 -6.21 -1.76
C ILE A 159 -15.38 -6.96 -1.96
N GLU A 160 -16.08 -6.69 -3.04
CA GLU A 160 -17.24 -7.45 -3.48
C GLU A 160 -16.80 -8.58 -4.43
N GLY A 161 -16.93 -9.84 -3.99
CA GLY A 161 -16.69 -11.03 -4.82
C GLY A 161 -15.24 -11.27 -5.24
N GLU A 162 -15.03 -12.19 -6.20
CA GLU A 162 -13.74 -12.43 -6.83
C GLU A 162 -13.34 -11.20 -7.66
N ASN A 163 -12.33 -10.46 -7.17
CA ASN A 163 -11.93 -9.22 -7.78
C ASN A 163 -10.41 -9.16 -7.94
N THR A 164 -9.94 -9.25 -9.17
CA THR A 164 -8.52 -9.23 -9.55
C THR A 164 -7.77 -7.94 -9.17
N ARG A 165 -8.51 -6.91 -8.70
CA ARG A 165 -7.91 -5.66 -8.23
C ARG A 165 -7.31 -5.76 -6.83
N TYR A 166 -7.58 -6.83 -6.10
CA TYR A 166 -7.20 -7.00 -4.71
C TYR A 166 -6.41 -8.29 -4.55
N TRP A 167 -5.29 -8.18 -3.88
CA TRP A 167 -4.46 -9.29 -3.48
C TRP A 167 -4.38 -9.29 -1.96
N ILE A 168 -5.06 -10.23 -1.33
CA ILE A 168 -5.15 -10.33 0.13
C ILE A 168 -4.33 -11.51 0.60
N ILE A 169 -3.44 -11.26 1.56
CA ILE A 169 -2.55 -12.25 2.13
C ILE A 169 -2.80 -12.34 3.63
N GLN A 170 -3.01 -13.54 4.12
CA GLN A 170 -3.06 -13.81 5.55
C GLN A 170 -1.65 -14.16 6.05
N ILE A 171 -1.11 -13.31 6.94
CA ILE A 171 0.21 -13.53 7.55
C ILE A 171 0.08 -14.50 8.72
N PRO A 172 0.93 -15.55 8.81
CA PRO A 172 0.95 -16.46 9.94
C PRO A 172 1.51 -15.79 11.20
N VAL A 173 1.29 -16.43 12.33
CA VAL A 173 1.91 -16.04 13.61
C VAL A 173 3.42 -16.29 13.54
N LEU A 174 4.21 -15.35 14.02
CA LEU A 174 5.65 -15.53 14.20
C LEU A 174 5.87 -16.54 15.33
N LYS A 175 6.53 -17.65 15.04
CA LYS A 175 6.89 -18.65 16.04
C LYS A 175 8.02 -18.20 16.95
N GLU A 176 8.91 -17.35 16.44
CA GLU A 176 10.03 -16.73 17.16
C GLU A 176 10.22 -15.31 16.65
N VAL A 177 10.58 -14.37 17.53
CA VAL A 177 10.93 -13.00 17.12
C VAL A 177 12.38 -13.03 16.60
N VAL A 178 12.52 -13.08 15.28
CA VAL A 178 13.83 -13.17 14.61
C VAL A 178 14.37 -11.81 14.18
N PHE A 179 13.63 -10.74 14.42
CA PHE A 179 13.95 -9.41 13.90
C PHE A 179 14.26 -8.43 15.02
N ASP A 180 15.56 -8.23 15.31
CA ASP A 180 16.06 -6.98 15.84
C ASP A 180 16.34 -6.06 14.65
N ILE A 181 15.48 -5.05 14.48
CA ILE A 181 15.62 -3.99 13.46
C ILE A 181 16.06 -2.72 14.17
#